data_23b7230faae2683d28d61d6365cca3e3
#
_entry.id   23b7230faae2683d28d61d6365cca3e3
#
_cell.length_a   1.000
_cell.length_b   1.000
_cell.length_c   1.000
_cell.angle_alpha   90.00
_cell.angle_beta   90.00
_cell.angle_gamma   90.00
#
_symmetry.space_group_name_H-M   'P 1'
#
loop_
_entity.id
_entity.type
_entity.pdbx_description
1 polymer ?
#
loop_
_entity_poly.entity_id
_entity_poly.type
_entity_poly.pdbx_seq_one_letter_code
_entity_poly.pdbx_strand_id
1 'polypeptide(L)'
;ISGGSQPAKSYFETIPKPNCIRLYQIRDYGESPVPVYIPINLASKQTKKGDILLARYGGSLGKVFYAEQGAYNVAMAKVIFKFENLIYKEFAYYYYLSDLYQGKLKEISRTAQTGFNITDFNDMYFPLPPINEQQRIVQKMEKLFSSLDDIQKNLEV
;
A
#
# COMPACT_ATOMS: atom_id res chain seq x y z
N ILE A 1 9.87 -5.29 -2.52
CA ILE A 1 9.00 -4.19 -3.00
C ILE A 1 9.32 -3.88 -4.46
N SER A 2 8.30 -3.48 -5.24
CA SER A 2 8.42 -3.06 -6.64
C SER A 2 7.83 -1.66 -6.79
N GLY A 3 8.68 -0.67 -7.16
CA GLY A 3 8.22 0.68 -7.44
C GLY A 3 7.26 0.73 -8.63
N GLY A 4 6.30 1.64 -8.59
CA GLY A 4 5.35 1.88 -9.67
C GLY A 4 5.98 2.59 -10.87
N SER A 5 5.21 2.66 -11.93
CA SER A 5 5.58 3.38 -13.16
C SER A 5 4.38 4.05 -13.79
N GLN A 6 4.64 5.03 -14.64
CA GLN A 6 3.62 5.67 -15.46
C GLN A 6 4.24 6.18 -16.75
N PRO A 7 3.50 6.20 -17.86
CA PRO A 7 3.93 6.85 -19.08
C PRO A 7 3.86 8.39 -18.95
N ALA A 8 4.30 9.10 -19.98
CA ALA A 8 4.13 10.53 -20.06
C ALA A 8 2.65 10.94 -19.92
N LYS A 9 2.38 12.10 -19.32
CA LYS A 9 1.01 12.58 -19.07
C LYS A 9 0.17 12.74 -20.34
N SER A 10 0.80 12.89 -21.50
CA SER A 10 0.13 12.94 -22.80
C SER A 10 -0.65 11.66 -23.14
N TYR A 11 -0.35 10.54 -22.48
CA TYR A 11 -1.09 9.28 -22.63
C TYR A 11 -2.22 9.10 -21.60
N PHE A 12 -2.45 10.09 -20.74
CA PHE A 12 -3.49 10.01 -19.71
C PHE A 12 -4.86 10.31 -20.31
N GLU A 13 -5.80 9.41 -20.06
CA GLU A 13 -7.20 9.54 -20.39
C GLU A 13 -8.04 9.71 -19.14
N THR A 14 -9.07 10.54 -19.19
CA THR A 14 -9.97 10.78 -18.04
C THR A 14 -11.19 9.86 -18.04
N ILE A 15 -11.43 9.17 -19.15
CA ILE A 15 -12.54 8.22 -19.32
C ILE A 15 -11.99 6.85 -19.72
N PRO A 16 -12.66 5.74 -19.37
CA PRO A 16 -12.28 4.42 -19.83
C PRO A 16 -12.33 4.34 -21.36
N LYS A 17 -11.29 3.75 -21.95
CA LYS A 17 -11.21 3.46 -23.40
C LYS A 17 -10.85 1.99 -23.62
N PRO A 18 -11.22 1.39 -24.77
CA PRO A 18 -10.71 0.07 -25.17
C PRO A 18 -9.18 0.03 -25.10
N ASN A 19 -8.62 -1.08 -24.66
CA ASN A 19 -7.16 -1.28 -24.49
C ASN A 19 -6.48 -0.31 -23.51
N CYS A 20 -7.24 0.34 -22.61
CA CYS A 20 -6.72 1.12 -21.49
C CYS A 20 -7.01 0.43 -20.16
N ILE A 21 -6.12 0.65 -19.21
CA ILE A 21 -6.22 0.19 -17.83
C ILE A 21 -6.20 1.39 -16.88
N ARG A 22 -6.90 1.28 -15.74
CA ARG A 22 -6.88 2.30 -14.69
C ARG A 22 -5.47 2.46 -14.15
N LEU A 23 -4.98 3.70 -14.07
CA LEU A 23 -3.75 4.07 -13.36
C LEU A 23 -4.12 4.65 -12.00
N TYR A 24 -3.84 3.90 -10.94
CA TYR A 24 -4.05 4.35 -9.57
C TYR A 24 -2.93 5.24 -9.09
N GLN A 25 -3.30 6.30 -8.40
CA GLN A 25 -2.44 7.26 -7.73
C GLN A 25 -2.85 7.33 -6.26
N ILE A 26 -1.98 7.85 -5.37
CA ILE A 26 -2.27 7.93 -3.93
C ILE A 26 -3.62 8.60 -3.64
N ARG A 27 -3.96 9.66 -4.38
CA ARG A 27 -5.22 10.40 -4.24
C ARG A 27 -6.47 9.55 -4.52
N ASP A 28 -6.32 8.48 -5.31
CA ASP A 28 -7.46 7.61 -5.66
C ASP A 28 -7.89 6.71 -4.49
N TYR A 29 -7.07 6.63 -3.44
CA TYR A 29 -7.37 5.97 -2.17
C TYR A 29 -7.87 6.94 -1.08
N GLY A 30 -8.17 8.18 -1.44
CA GLY A 30 -8.76 9.20 -0.58
C GLY A 30 -10.23 9.47 -0.94
N GLU A 31 -10.76 10.53 -0.35
CA GLU A 31 -12.19 10.90 -0.49
C GLU A 31 -12.56 11.42 -1.89
N SER A 32 -11.58 11.95 -2.64
CA SER A 32 -11.81 12.57 -3.95
C SER A 32 -10.95 11.93 -5.03
N PRO A 33 -11.25 10.71 -5.48
CA PRO A 33 -10.50 10.04 -6.54
C PRO A 33 -10.66 10.78 -7.88
N VAL A 34 -9.56 10.86 -8.63
CA VAL A 34 -9.54 11.43 -9.98
C VAL A 34 -9.11 10.35 -10.98
N PRO A 35 -10.08 9.69 -11.65
CA PRO A 35 -9.79 8.61 -12.56
C PRO A 35 -8.82 8.98 -13.68
N VAL A 36 -7.79 8.15 -13.85
CA VAL A 36 -6.85 8.21 -14.98
C VAL A 36 -6.70 6.82 -15.58
N TYR A 37 -6.69 6.75 -16.90
CA TYR A 37 -6.50 5.52 -17.67
C TYR A 37 -5.30 5.68 -18.58
N ILE A 38 -4.57 4.61 -18.81
CA ILE A 38 -3.40 4.56 -19.68
C ILE A 38 -3.47 3.36 -20.61
N PRO A 39 -2.84 3.40 -21.80
CA PRO A 39 -2.75 2.24 -22.66
C PRO A 39 -2.13 1.03 -21.93
N ILE A 40 -2.75 -0.14 -22.04
CA ILE A 40 -2.35 -1.35 -21.30
C ILE A 40 -0.92 -1.78 -21.64
N ASN A 41 -0.46 -1.56 -22.86
CA ASN A 41 0.90 -1.85 -23.30
C ASN A 41 1.96 -0.95 -22.63
N LEU A 42 1.57 0.18 -22.05
CA LEU A 42 2.43 1.08 -21.29
C LEU A 42 2.33 0.86 -19.77
N ALA A 43 1.44 -0.03 -19.32
CA ALA A 43 1.22 -0.37 -17.91
C ALA A 43 2.17 -1.48 -17.45
N SER A 44 3.46 -1.17 -17.32
CA SER A 44 4.51 -2.15 -16.95
C SER A 44 4.42 -2.62 -15.49
N LYS A 45 3.74 -1.88 -14.62
CA LYS A 45 3.56 -2.18 -13.20
C LYS A 45 2.08 -2.26 -12.87
N GLN A 46 1.64 -3.46 -12.51
CA GLN A 46 0.23 -3.73 -12.25
C GLN A 46 0.01 -4.42 -10.90
N THR A 47 -1.19 -4.24 -10.38
CA THR A 47 -1.70 -4.87 -9.16
C THR A 47 -2.89 -5.75 -9.46
N LYS A 48 -3.08 -6.75 -8.61
CA LYS A 48 -4.36 -7.45 -8.42
C LYS A 48 -5.07 -6.84 -7.21
N LYS A 49 -6.37 -6.98 -7.15
CA LYS A 49 -7.16 -6.58 -5.98
C LYS A 49 -6.62 -7.26 -4.72
N GLY A 50 -6.42 -6.48 -3.65
CA GLY A 50 -5.88 -6.97 -2.39
C GLY A 50 -4.35 -7.09 -2.32
N ASP A 51 -3.60 -6.69 -3.35
CA ASP A 51 -2.16 -6.46 -3.19
C ASP A 51 -1.92 -5.29 -2.23
N ILE A 52 -0.76 -5.25 -1.58
CA ILE A 52 -0.41 -4.16 -0.66
C ILE A 52 0.44 -3.13 -1.39
N LEU A 53 0.01 -1.87 -1.32
CA LEU A 53 0.74 -0.71 -1.83
C LEU A 53 1.20 0.20 -0.69
N LEU A 54 2.43 0.69 -0.80
CA LEU A 54 3.07 1.62 0.14
C LEU A 54 3.28 2.96 -0.55
N ALA A 55 2.87 4.05 0.07
CA ALA A 55 3.20 5.39 -0.40
C ALA A 55 4.67 5.71 -0.14
N ARG A 56 5.38 6.23 -1.16
CA ARG A 56 6.84 6.41 -1.15
C ARG A 56 7.29 7.83 -0.88
N TYR A 57 6.48 8.84 -1.14
CA TYR A 57 6.92 10.23 -1.19
C TYR A 57 5.98 11.19 -0.47
N GLY A 58 6.56 12.34 -0.07
CA GLY A 58 5.85 13.52 0.41
C GLY A 58 5.00 13.28 1.65
N GLY A 59 3.97 14.07 1.84
CA GLY A 59 3.06 14.00 2.99
C GLY A 59 2.24 12.73 3.10
N SER A 60 2.30 11.85 2.09
CA SER A 60 1.65 10.53 2.11
C SER A 60 2.60 9.40 2.52
N LEU A 61 3.88 9.69 2.73
CA LEU A 61 4.86 8.69 3.15
C LEU A 61 4.34 7.92 4.37
N GLY A 62 4.42 6.60 4.32
CA GLY A 62 3.94 5.70 5.38
C GLY A 62 2.48 5.26 5.24
N LYS A 63 1.68 5.85 4.35
CA LYS A 63 0.35 5.32 4.06
C LYS A 63 0.45 3.96 3.37
N VAL A 64 -0.46 3.08 3.77
CA VAL A 64 -0.58 1.69 3.28
C VAL A 64 -1.97 1.51 2.69
N PHE A 65 -2.06 0.87 1.53
CA PHE A 65 -3.33 0.66 0.84
C PHE A 65 -3.49 -0.78 0.41
N TYR A 66 -4.72 -1.28 0.41
CA TYR A 66 -5.09 -2.43 -0.41
C TYR A 66 -5.32 -1.96 -1.84
N ALA A 67 -4.60 -2.57 -2.77
CA ALA A 67 -4.70 -2.22 -4.17
C ALA A 67 -6.00 -2.70 -4.79
N GLU A 68 -6.50 -1.92 -5.74
CA GLU A 68 -7.44 -2.39 -6.74
C GLU A 68 -6.70 -2.96 -7.96
N GLN A 69 -7.41 -3.68 -8.83
CA GLN A 69 -6.82 -4.19 -10.08
C GLN A 69 -6.54 -3.04 -11.04
N GLY A 70 -5.28 -2.88 -11.44
CA GLY A 70 -4.88 -1.81 -12.36
C GLY A 70 -3.38 -1.57 -12.37
N ALA A 71 -2.94 -0.50 -13.01
CA ALA A 71 -1.59 0.01 -12.92
C ALA A 71 -1.44 0.92 -11.69
N TYR A 72 -0.23 1.10 -11.18
CA TYR A 72 0.07 2.01 -10.07
C TYR A 72 1.25 2.91 -10.41
N ASN A 73 1.16 4.17 -9.99
CA ASN A 73 2.11 5.20 -10.37
C ASN A 73 3.41 5.17 -9.53
N VAL A 74 4.39 5.98 -9.93
CA VAL A 74 5.72 6.08 -9.32
C VAL A 74 5.71 6.48 -7.83
N ALA A 75 4.64 7.10 -7.36
CA ALA A 75 4.50 7.50 -5.95
C ALA A 75 4.19 6.33 -5.01
N MET A 76 3.96 5.14 -5.56
CA MET A 76 3.65 3.94 -4.77
C MET A 76 4.63 2.81 -5.07
N ALA A 77 4.75 1.88 -4.14
CA ALA A 77 5.48 0.62 -4.31
C ALA A 77 4.60 -0.55 -3.88
N LYS A 78 4.59 -1.62 -4.70
CA LYS A 78 3.90 -2.87 -4.38
C LYS A 78 4.79 -3.77 -3.52
N VAL A 79 4.22 -4.31 -2.46
CA VAL A 79 4.85 -5.39 -1.68
C VAL A 79 4.84 -6.68 -2.47
N ILE A 80 5.98 -7.33 -2.56
CA ILE A 80 6.15 -8.63 -3.23
C ILE A 80 6.53 -9.66 -2.18
N PHE A 81 5.73 -10.68 -2.02
CA PHE A 81 6.04 -11.82 -1.18
C PHE A 81 6.69 -12.93 -2.01
N LYS A 82 7.89 -13.36 -1.61
CA LYS A 82 8.58 -14.50 -2.27
C LYS A 82 7.92 -15.84 -1.94
N PHE A 83 7.27 -15.93 -0.77
CA PHE A 83 6.64 -17.15 -0.25
C PHE A 83 5.20 -16.81 0.17
N GLU A 84 4.31 -16.64 -0.81
CA GLU A 84 2.91 -16.22 -0.57
C GLU A 84 2.16 -17.18 0.35
N ASN A 85 2.48 -18.48 0.31
CA ASN A 85 1.86 -19.49 1.15
C ASN A 85 2.22 -19.39 2.64
N LEU A 86 3.24 -18.62 2.99
CA LEU A 86 3.67 -18.39 4.38
C LEU A 86 3.14 -17.08 4.96
N ILE A 87 2.48 -16.26 4.13
CA ILE A 87 2.06 -14.90 4.51
C ILE A 87 0.54 -14.79 4.46
N TYR A 88 -0.04 -14.42 5.59
CA TYR A 88 -1.40 -13.93 5.66
C TYR A 88 -1.37 -12.42 5.33
N LYS A 89 -2.02 -12.00 4.25
CA LYS A 89 -1.87 -10.64 3.71
C LYS A 89 -2.29 -9.56 4.70
N GLU A 90 -3.34 -9.80 5.46
CA GLU A 90 -3.85 -8.89 6.48
C GLU A 90 -2.82 -8.70 7.61
N PHE A 91 -2.09 -9.75 7.99
CA PHE A 91 -0.99 -9.64 8.94
C PHE A 91 0.14 -8.76 8.40
N ALA A 92 0.51 -8.94 7.14
CA ALA A 92 1.50 -8.08 6.49
C ALA A 92 1.01 -6.62 6.39
N TYR A 93 -0.26 -6.39 6.11
CA TYR A 93 -0.85 -5.05 6.08
C TYR A 93 -0.68 -4.35 7.44
N TYR A 94 -1.03 -5.01 8.54
CA TYR A 94 -0.84 -4.46 9.89
C TYR A 94 0.63 -4.28 10.27
N TYR A 95 1.53 -5.15 9.79
CA TYR A 95 2.97 -4.94 9.96
C TYR A 95 3.42 -3.61 9.36
N TYR A 96 2.97 -3.27 8.15
CA TYR A 96 3.31 -2.00 7.50
C TYR A 96 2.69 -0.78 8.19
N LEU A 97 1.63 -0.96 8.98
CA LEU A 97 1.05 0.07 9.84
C LEU A 97 1.73 0.17 11.22
N SER A 98 2.51 -0.82 11.61
CA SER A 98 3.12 -0.88 12.94
C SER A 98 4.28 0.10 13.11
N ASP A 99 4.60 0.42 14.37
CA ASP A 99 5.74 1.27 14.73
C ASP A 99 7.09 0.72 14.24
N LEU A 100 7.22 -0.59 14.05
CA LEU A 100 8.44 -1.19 13.49
C LEU A 100 8.72 -0.64 12.09
N TYR A 101 7.74 -0.67 11.20
CA TYR A 101 7.90 -0.15 9.85
C TYR A 101 7.83 1.37 9.80
N GLN A 102 6.86 1.98 10.48
CA GLN A 102 6.66 3.43 10.49
C GLN A 102 7.82 4.16 11.17
N GLY A 103 8.40 3.58 12.21
CA GLY A 103 9.60 4.09 12.87
C GLY A 103 10.81 4.11 11.93
N LYS A 104 11.03 3.04 11.17
CA LYS A 104 12.09 2.98 10.16
C LYS A 104 11.88 4.02 9.05
N LEU A 105 10.66 4.23 8.59
CA LEU A 105 10.34 5.28 7.62
C LEU A 105 10.66 6.67 8.16
N LYS A 106 10.36 6.96 9.42
CA LYS A 106 10.70 8.24 10.06
C LYS A 106 12.23 8.45 10.14
N GLU A 107 12.98 7.39 10.38
CA GLU A 107 14.44 7.43 10.36
C GLU A 107 14.96 7.75 8.96
N ILE A 108 14.51 7.02 7.94
CA ILE A 108 14.88 7.23 6.53
C ILE A 108 14.53 8.65 6.08
N SER A 109 13.33 9.14 6.41
CA SER A 109 12.85 10.46 5.98
C SER A 109 13.63 11.64 6.57
N ARG A 110 14.30 11.44 7.70
CA ARG A 110 15.20 12.45 8.28
C ARG A 110 16.52 12.58 7.51
N THR A 111 16.93 11.51 6.84
CA THR A 111 18.22 11.43 6.13
C THR A 111 18.07 11.59 4.62
N ALA A 112 16.89 11.32 4.05
CA ALA A 112 16.62 11.37 2.62
C ALA A 112 15.45 12.31 2.28
N GLN A 113 15.72 13.34 1.47
CA GLN A 113 14.70 14.32 1.04
C GLN A 113 13.66 13.77 0.05
N THR A 114 13.83 12.56 -0.51
CA THR A 114 13.12 12.08 -1.70
C THR A 114 12.33 10.78 -1.54
N GLY A 115 11.97 10.39 -0.31
CA GLY A 115 11.26 9.13 -0.07
C GLY A 115 12.22 7.94 0.12
N PHE A 116 11.71 6.70 0.07
CA PHE A 116 12.52 5.51 0.32
C PHE A 116 12.88 4.73 -0.95
N ASN A 117 14.00 4.01 -0.87
CA ASN A 117 14.40 2.97 -1.81
C ASN A 117 14.31 1.59 -1.15
N ILE A 118 14.31 0.53 -1.96
CA ILE A 118 14.23 -0.85 -1.44
C ILE A 118 15.40 -1.19 -0.52
N THR A 119 16.58 -0.64 -0.77
CA THR A 119 17.81 -0.85 0.00
C THR A 119 17.74 -0.28 1.41
N ASP A 120 16.88 0.70 1.66
CA ASP A 120 16.72 1.32 2.97
C ASP A 120 16.11 0.37 4.01
N PHE A 121 15.58 -0.78 3.56
CA PHE A 121 14.96 -1.80 4.39
C PHE A 121 15.78 -3.09 4.52
N ASN A 122 17.01 -3.10 4.02
CA ASN A 122 17.85 -4.32 4.03
C ASN A 122 18.18 -4.85 5.43
N ASP A 123 18.14 -4.00 6.44
CA ASP A 123 18.35 -4.30 7.86
C ASP A 123 17.05 -4.58 8.62
N MET A 124 15.89 -4.54 7.96
CA MET A 124 14.61 -4.82 8.59
C MET A 124 14.25 -6.31 8.54
N TYR A 125 13.75 -6.79 9.66
CA TYR A 125 13.21 -8.14 9.78
C TYR A 125 11.69 -8.10 9.77
N PHE A 126 11.10 -8.92 8.91
CA PHE A 126 9.67 -9.17 8.94
C PHE A 126 9.39 -10.33 9.90
N PRO A 127 8.60 -10.15 10.97
CA PRO A 127 8.22 -11.25 11.85
C PRO A 127 7.34 -12.24 11.08
N LEU A 128 7.71 -13.52 11.12
CA LEU A 128 7.03 -14.55 10.35
C LEU A 128 6.61 -15.72 11.26
N PRO A 129 5.61 -15.54 12.15
CA PRO A 129 5.04 -16.66 12.89
C PRO A 129 4.30 -17.61 11.93
N PRO A 130 3.97 -18.85 12.35
CA PRO A 130 3.13 -19.75 11.57
C PRO A 130 1.83 -19.08 11.12
N ILE A 131 1.30 -19.46 9.96
CA ILE A 131 0.16 -18.77 9.34
C ILE A 131 -1.09 -18.72 10.21
N ASN A 132 -1.35 -19.78 10.98
CA ASN A 132 -2.46 -19.82 11.93
C ASN A 132 -2.30 -18.77 13.04
N GLU A 133 -1.06 -18.51 13.45
CA GLU A 133 -0.77 -17.48 14.46
C GLU A 133 -0.91 -16.08 13.87
N GLN A 134 -0.50 -15.87 12.61
CA GLN A 134 -0.75 -14.61 11.91
C GLN A 134 -2.25 -14.30 11.86
N GLN A 135 -3.08 -15.29 11.51
CA GLN A 135 -4.53 -15.16 11.49
C GLN A 135 -5.11 -14.85 12.87
N ARG A 136 -4.62 -15.56 13.91
CA ARG A 136 -5.06 -15.32 15.29
C ARG A 136 -4.75 -13.91 15.77
N ILE A 137 -3.56 -13.40 15.43
CA ILE A 137 -3.15 -12.02 15.74
C ILE A 137 -4.09 -11.02 15.07
N VAL A 138 -4.33 -11.16 13.78
CA VAL A 138 -5.22 -10.26 13.02
C VAL A 138 -6.63 -10.27 13.62
N GLN A 139 -7.22 -11.44 13.85
CA GLN A 139 -8.56 -11.54 14.46
C GLN A 139 -8.64 -10.84 15.81
N LYS A 140 -7.58 -10.94 16.63
CA LYS A 140 -7.52 -10.26 17.92
C LYS A 140 -7.44 -8.74 17.76
N MET A 141 -6.65 -8.26 16.82
CA MET A 141 -6.53 -6.83 16.51
C MET A 141 -7.85 -6.26 16.02
N GLU A 142 -8.51 -6.92 15.08
CA GLU A 142 -9.79 -6.47 14.52
C GLU A 142 -10.89 -6.38 15.59
N LYS A 143 -10.95 -7.36 16.51
CA LYS A 143 -11.87 -7.30 17.65
C LYS A 143 -11.58 -6.09 18.55
N LEU A 144 -10.31 -5.79 18.82
CA LEU A 144 -9.94 -4.64 19.64
C LEU A 144 -10.29 -3.32 18.94
N PHE A 145 -10.03 -3.19 17.64
CA PHE A 145 -10.42 -1.99 16.88
C PHE A 145 -11.93 -1.80 16.86
N SER A 146 -12.71 -2.86 16.60
CA SER A 146 -14.17 -2.79 16.65
C SER A 146 -14.68 -2.33 18.01
N SER A 147 -14.10 -2.82 19.12
CA SER A 147 -14.47 -2.39 20.46
C SER A 147 -14.12 -0.93 20.73
N LEU A 148 -12.98 -0.45 20.20
CA LEU A 148 -12.59 0.97 20.31
C LEU A 148 -13.55 1.87 19.54
N ASP A 149 -13.93 1.48 18.31
CA ASP A 149 -14.88 2.21 17.47
C ASP A 149 -16.25 2.33 18.15
N ASP A 150 -16.71 1.25 18.80
CA ASP A 150 -17.97 1.25 19.55
C ASP A 150 -17.90 2.17 20.78
N ILE A 151 -16.79 2.19 21.49
CA ILE A 151 -16.56 3.11 22.62
C ILE A 151 -16.57 4.55 22.12
N GLN A 152 -15.86 4.86 21.01
CA GLN A 152 -15.80 6.19 20.45
C GLN A 152 -17.20 6.69 20.06
N LYS A 153 -17.98 5.88 19.36
CA LYS A 153 -19.38 6.24 18.99
C LYS A 153 -20.25 6.55 20.21
N ASN A 154 -20.05 5.83 21.31
CA ASN A 154 -20.81 6.06 22.54
C ASN A 154 -20.37 7.31 23.31
N LEU A 155 -19.17 7.84 23.04
CA LEU A 155 -18.67 9.09 23.66
C LEU A 155 -19.05 10.34 22.86
N GLU A 156 -19.41 10.20 21.60
CA GLU A 156 -19.79 11.29 20.70
C GLU A 156 -21.32 11.62 20.78
N VAL A 157 -22.06 11.03 21.71
CA VAL A 157 -23.51 11.27 21.95
C VAL A 157 -23.78 12.38 22.95
#